data_9124e6ca3bdf163246dfc1a9aacf9a51
#
_entry.id   9124e6ca3bdf163246dfc1a9aacf9a51
#
_cell.length_a   1.000
_cell.length_b   1.000
_cell.length_c   1.000
_cell.angle_alpha   90.00
_cell.angle_beta   90.00
_cell.angle_gamma   90.00
#
_symmetry.space_group_name_H-M   'P 1'
#
loop_
_entity.id
_entity.type
_entity.pdbx_description
1 polymer ?
#
loop_
_entity_poly.entity_id
_entity_poly.type
_entity_poly.pdbx_seq_one_letter_code
_entity_poly.pdbx_strand_id
1 'polypeptide(L)'
;MYLVNRSKHCSVKEINGDLCVKAILMDSVHEMVMEVLASSEDLLIKKVTVEMVRVPDPLCKEVIDKVKSLEGLKIGAGVTKKVMERVGYSEGCYHISDLFMEAVKALRQGQYYLRYKKNPSPKAHFGEVKKELKGTCYTHSHSQ
;
A
#
# COMPACT_ATOMS: atom_id res chain seq x y z
N MET A 1 6.29 -27.18 15.86
CA MET A 1 5.17 -26.32 16.29
C MET A 1 5.42 -24.88 15.88
N TYR A 2 4.51 -24.31 15.10
CA TYR A 2 4.59 -22.88 14.76
C TYR A 2 4.02 -22.04 15.92
N LEU A 3 4.79 -21.08 16.42
CA LEU A 3 4.35 -20.14 17.45
C LEU A 3 3.55 -18.98 16.85
N VAL A 4 3.95 -18.54 15.65
CA VAL A 4 3.26 -17.48 14.89
C VAL A 4 3.21 -17.87 13.43
N ASN A 5 2.05 -17.68 12.81
CA ASN A 5 1.89 -17.76 11.37
C ASN A 5 1.18 -16.49 10.93
N ARG A 6 1.87 -15.65 10.12
CA ARG A 6 1.35 -14.38 9.63
C ARG A 6 1.48 -14.30 8.13
N SER A 7 0.41 -13.88 7.48
CA SER A 7 0.40 -13.60 6.05
C SER A 7 -0.12 -12.18 5.78
N LYS A 8 0.43 -11.57 4.74
CA LYS A 8 -0.11 -10.35 4.14
C LYS A 8 -0.34 -10.60 2.66
N HIS A 9 -1.47 -10.16 2.15
CA HIS A 9 -1.83 -10.30 0.75
C HIS A 9 -2.36 -9.00 0.20
N CYS A 10 -1.92 -8.61 -0.99
CA CYS A 10 -2.44 -7.46 -1.70
C CYS A 10 -2.87 -7.86 -3.11
N SER A 11 -4.04 -7.37 -3.53
CA SER A 11 -4.50 -7.42 -4.91
C SER A 11 -4.87 -6.02 -5.37
N VAL A 12 -4.50 -5.68 -6.61
CA VAL A 12 -4.77 -4.37 -7.21
C VAL A 12 -5.63 -4.54 -8.44
N LYS A 13 -6.65 -3.72 -8.57
CA LYS A 13 -7.51 -3.65 -9.75
C LYS A 13 -7.69 -2.21 -10.20
N GLU A 14 -7.92 -2.02 -11.49
CA GLU A 14 -8.35 -0.75 -12.05
C GLU A 14 -9.88 -0.62 -11.89
N ILE A 15 -10.33 0.54 -11.44
CA ILE A 15 -11.75 0.90 -11.33
C ILE A 15 -11.92 2.32 -11.87
N ASN A 16 -12.58 2.47 -13.01
CA ASN A 16 -12.88 3.77 -13.62
C ASN A 16 -11.66 4.69 -13.76
N GLY A 17 -10.51 4.12 -14.11
CA GLY A 17 -9.26 4.86 -14.27
C GLY A 17 -8.45 5.05 -12.99
N ASP A 18 -8.98 4.69 -11.84
CA ASP A 18 -8.26 4.67 -10.56
C ASP A 18 -7.74 3.26 -10.23
N LEU A 19 -6.80 3.17 -9.30
CA LEU A 19 -6.30 1.93 -8.75
C LEU A 19 -6.92 1.67 -7.39
N CYS A 20 -7.50 0.50 -7.22
CA CYS A 20 -8.01 0.04 -5.94
C CYS A 20 -7.18 -1.16 -5.46
N VAL A 21 -6.58 -1.06 -4.29
CA VAL A 21 -5.92 -2.19 -3.64
C VAL A 21 -6.75 -2.70 -2.49
N LYS A 22 -6.87 -4.02 -2.42
CA LYS A 22 -7.35 -4.74 -1.24
C LYS A 22 -6.15 -5.40 -0.58
N ALA A 23 -5.86 -5.01 0.66
CA ALA A 23 -4.79 -5.55 1.47
C ALA A 23 -5.35 -6.31 2.67
N ILE A 24 -4.83 -7.49 2.94
CA ILE A 24 -5.28 -8.36 4.03
C ILE A 24 -4.07 -8.70 4.89
N LEU A 25 -4.23 -8.57 6.21
CA LEU A 25 -3.33 -9.11 7.21
C LEU A 25 -4.07 -10.21 7.97
N MET A 26 -3.47 -11.36 8.08
CA MET A 26 -4.01 -12.48 8.84
C MET A 26 -2.91 -13.14 9.66
N ASP A 27 -3.15 -13.27 10.96
CA ASP A 27 -2.34 -14.11 11.86
C ASP A 27 -3.22 -14.75 12.95
N SER A 28 -2.60 -15.35 13.96
CA SER A 28 -3.31 -16.05 15.03
C SER A 28 -4.25 -15.15 15.84
N VAL A 29 -3.98 -13.84 15.92
CA VAL A 29 -4.73 -12.88 16.76
C VAL A 29 -5.31 -11.71 15.96
N HIS A 30 -4.89 -11.50 14.72
CA HIS A 30 -5.38 -10.42 13.86
C HIS A 30 -5.99 -10.96 12.57
N GLU A 31 -7.06 -10.32 12.14
CA GLU A 31 -7.59 -10.41 10.79
C GLU A 31 -8.10 -9.03 10.39
N MET A 32 -7.44 -8.42 9.41
CA MET A 32 -7.71 -7.05 8.98
C MET A 32 -7.82 -7.00 7.48
N VAL A 33 -8.79 -6.26 6.98
CA VAL A 33 -8.97 -5.99 5.55
C VAL A 33 -8.96 -4.49 5.34
N MET A 34 -8.08 -4.02 4.47
CA MET A 34 -7.96 -2.61 4.11
C MET A 34 -8.22 -2.45 2.61
N GLU A 35 -8.99 -1.43 2.25
CA GLU A 35 -9.13 -1.02 0.85
C GLU A 35 -8.64 0.40 0.69
N VAL A 36 -7.81 0.62 -0.34
CA VAL A 36 -7.26 1.93 -0.68
C VAL A 36 -7.54 2.23 -2.13
N LEU A 37 -8.21 3.34 -2.39
CA LEU A 37 -8.43 3.89 -3.73
C LEU A 37 -7.46 5.04 -3.97
N ALA A 38 -6.74 4.99 -5.07
CA ALA A 38 -5.78 6.02 -5.45
C ALA A 38 -5.89 6.36 -6.95
N SER A 39 -5.58 7.61 -7.29
CA SER A 39 -5.43 8.03 -8.68
C SER A 39 -4.35 7.18 -9.37
N SER A 40 -4.63 6.68 -10.57
CA SER A 40 -3.63 5.92 -11.35
C SER A 40 -2.54 6.81 -11.93
N GLU A 41 -2.78 8.12 -12.04
CA GLU A 41 -1.82 9.05 -12.63
C GLU A 41 -0.71 9.43 -11.65
N ASP A 42 -1.08 9.89 -10.46
CA ASP A 42 -0.15 10.48 -9.51
C ASP A 42 -0.15 9.81 -8.13
N LEU A 43 -0.93 8.73 -7.97
CA LEU A 43 -1.09 7.98 -6.71
C LEU A 43 -1.55 8.87 -5.53
N LEU A 44 -2.42 9.85 -5.82
CA LEU A 44 -3.13 10.56 -4.77
C LEU A 44 -4.15 9.63 -4.12
N ILE A 45 -4.06 9.45 -2.82
CA ILE A 45 -5.01 8.63 -2.04
C ILE A 45 -6.36 9.32 -1.97
N LYS A 46 -7.39 8.68 -2.52
CA LYS A 46 -8.76 9.21 -2.58
C LYS A 46 -9.64 8.70 -1.45
N LYS A 47 -9.46 7.44 -1.08
CA LYS A 47 -10.26 6.79 -0.03
C LYS A 47 -9.48 5.67 0.64
N VAL A 48 -9.64 5.56 1.95
CA VAL A 48 -9.10 4.45 2.75
C VAL A 48 -10.17 3.93 3.68
N THR A 49 -10.37 2.62 3.69
CA THR A 49 -11.21 1.92 4.67
C THR A 49 -10.45 0.76 5.26
N VAL A 50 -10.72 0.45 6.52
CA VAL A 50 -10.20 -0.74 7.18
C VAL A 50 -11.31 -1.40 7.98
N GLU A 51 -11.36 -2.72 7.92
CA GLU A 51 -12.18 -3.58 8.75
C GLU A 51 -11.27 -4.44 9.62
N MET A 52 -11.48 -4.42 10.92
CA MET A 52 -10.82 -5.28 11.89
C MET A 52 -11.77 -6.42 12.27
N VAL A 53 -11.66 -7.53 11.52
CA VAL A 53 -12.51 -8.72 11.70
C VAL A 53 -12.18 -9.41 13.02
N ARG A 54 -10.89 -9.55 13.31
CA ARG A 54 -10.37 -10.12 14.55
C ARG A 54 -9.21 -9.28 15.07
N VAL A 55 -9.25 -8.98 16.35
CA VAL A 55 -8.24 -8.20 17.07
C VAL A 55 -8.00 -8.79 18.45
N PRO A 56 -6.79 -8.65 19.01
CA PRO A 56 -6.47 -9.16 20.34
C PRO A 56 -7.18 -8.42 21.47
N ASP A 57 -7.52 -7.14 21.24
CA ASP A 57 -8.17 -6.27 22.22
C ASP A 57 -9.23 -5.38 21.55
N PRO A 58 -10.42 -5.21 22.14
CA PRO A 58 -11.45 -4.32 21.61
C PRO A 58 -10.98 -2.87 21.37
N LEU A 59 -10.04 -2.35 22.17
CA LEU A 59 -9.45 -1.02 22.03
C LEU A 59 -8.80 -0.81 20.65
N CYS A 60 -8.32 -1.89 20.00
CA CYS A 60 -7.75 -1.81 18.65
C CYS A 60 -8.74 -1.17 17.66
N LYS A 61 -10.05 -1.31 17.87
CA LYS A 61 -11.07 -0.78 16.97
C LYS A 61 -11.26 0.74 17.09
N GLU A 62 -10.79 1.37 18.15
CA GLU A 62 -10.95 2.80 18.39
C GLU A 62 -10.12 3.65 17.42
N VAL A 63 -9.09 3.07 16.79
CA VAL A 63 -8.23 3.77 15.83
C VAL A 63 -8.65 3.59 14.36
N ILE A 64 -9.74 2.86 14.09
CA ILE A 64 -10.20 2.59 12.72
C ILE A 64 -10.44 3.89 11.93
N ASP A 65 -11.10 4.86 12.52
CA ASP A 65 -11.44 6.12 11.84
C ASP A 65 -10.21 6.98 11.51
N LYS A 66 -9.06 6.73 12.15
CA LYS A 66 -7.81 7.46 11.85
C LYS A 66 -7.31 7.21 10.42
N VAL A 67 -7.70 6.11 9.77
CA VAL A 67 -7.30 5.84 8.37
C VAL A 67 -7.79 6.89 7.39
N LYS A 68 -8.87 7.62 7.71
CA LYS A 68 -9.36 8.73 6.90
C LYS A 68 -8.33 9.86 6.78
N SER A 69 -7.45 10.00 7.77
CA SER A 69 -6.36 11.00 7.71
C SER A 69 -5.33 10.71 6.62
N LEU A 70 -5.32 9.49 6.07
CA LEU A 70 -4.45 9.10 4.96
C LEU A 70 -4.98 9.59 3.60
N GLU A 71 -6.26 9.95 3.52
CA GLU A 71 -6.86 10.53 2.31
C GLU A 71 -6.22 11.89 2.02
N GLY A 72 -5.98 12.16 0.74
CA GLY A 72 -5.25 13.35 0.28
C GLY A 72 -3.72 13.22 0.33
N LEU A 73 -3.17 12.12 0.88
CA LEU A 73 -1.72 11.84 0.75
C LEU A 73 -1.37 11.47 -0.69
N LYS A 74 -0.27 12.01 -1.17
CA LYS A 74 0.36 11.56 -2.41
C LYS A 74 1.47 10.55 -2.09
N ILE A 75 1.42 9.40 -2.74
CA ILE A 75 2.45 8.38 -2.59
C ILE A 75 3.73 8.83 -3.30
N GLY A 76 4.80 8.99 -2.53
CA GLY A 76 6.09 9.45 -3.03
C GLY A 76 7.11 9.56 -1.92
N ALA A 77 8.14 10.38 -2.11
CA ALA A 77 9.17 10.61 -1.11
C ALA A 77 8.57 11.07 0.22
N GLY A 78 9.02 10.47 1.31
CA GLY A 78 8.57 10.80 2.67
C GLY A 78 7.20 10.24 3.07
N VAL A 79 6.54 9.43 2.23
CA VAL A 79 5.22 8.86 2.54
C VAL A 79 5.24 8.03 3.82
N THR A 80 6.29 7.25 4.06
CA THR A 80 6.42 6.42 5.28
C THR A 80 6.32 7.27 6.55
N LYS A 81 7.05 8.38 6.60
CA LYS A 81 7.01 9.30 7.75
C LYS A 81 5.60 9.83 7.97
N LYS A 82 4.94 10.32 6.91
CA LYS A 82 3.58 10.85 6.97
C LYS A 82 2.55 9.81 7.42
N VAL A 83 2.69 8.57 6.97
CA VAL A 83 1.83 7.46 7.39
C VAL A 83 2.02 7.18 8.88
N MET A 84 3.26 7.08 9.35
CA MET A 84 3.55 6.84 10.77
C MET A 84 3.03 7.95 11.67
N GLU A 85 3.14 9.22 11.25
CA GLU A 85 2.63 10.37 12.00
C GLU A 85 1.09 10.38 12.09
N ARG A 86 0.38 9.84 11.09
CA ARG A 86 -1.08 9.88 11.04
C ARG A 86 -1.77 8.67 11.66
N VAL A 87 -1.22 7.49 11.47
CA VAL A 87 -1.86 6.22 11.87
C VAL A 87 -0.93 5.26 12.63
N GLY A 88 0.31 5.67 12.90
CA GLY A 88 1.29 4.89 13.64
C GLY A 88 1.48 5.37 15.08
N TYR A 89 2.57 4.93 15.69
CA TYR A 89 3.00 5.26 17.05
C TYR A 89 1.93 5.02 18.14
N SER A 90 2.06 5.71 19.26
CA SER A 90 1.18 5.57 20.44
C SER A 90 -0.27 5.98 20.18
N GLU A 91 -0.51 6.87 19.24
CA GLU A 91 -1.85 7.37 18.90
C GLU A 91 -2.51 6.58 17.76
N GLY A 92 -1.85 5.57 17.22
CA GLY A 92 -2.31 4.80 16.08
C GLY A 92 -2.21 3.30 16.29
N CYS A 93 -2.05 2.58 15.19
CA CYS A 93 -1.89 1.13 15.18
C CYS A 93 -0.75 0.74 14.23
N TYR A 94 0.24 0.01 14.76
CA TYR A 94 1.33 -0.53 13.96
C TYR A 94 0.82 -1.39 12.78
N HIS A 95 -0.18 -2.23 13.02
CA HIS A 95 -0.72 -3.11 11.98
C HIS A 95 -1.44 -2.34 10.87
N ILE A 96 -2.14 -1.24 11.19
CA ILE A 96 -2.72 -0.34 10.19
C ILE A 96 -1.63 0.30 9.34
N SER A 97 -0.60 0.88 9.97
CA SER A 97 0.48 1.54 9.24
C SER A 97 1.28 0.54 8.38
N ASP A 98 1.58 -0.64 8.90
CA ASP A 98 2.28 -1.71 8.17
C ASP A 98 1.46 -2.20 6.97
N LEU A 99 0.17 -2.48 7.16
CA LEU A 99 -0.72 -2.94 6.08
C LEU A 99 -0.92 -1.85 5.01
N PHE A 100 -1.03 -0.59 5.41
CA PHE A 100 -1.10 0.53 4.47
C PHE A 100 0.18 0.66 3.64
N MET A 101 1.35 0.46 4.24
CA MET A 101 2.62 0.48 3.48
C MET A 101 2.73 -0.69 2.49
N GLU A 102 2.16 -1.85 2.80
CA GLU A 102 2.02 -2.93 1.80
C GLU A 102 1.09 -2.51 0.65
N ALA A 103 -0.04 -1.86 0.96
CA ALA A 103 -0.93 -1.32 -0.06
C ALA A 103 -0.23 -0.27 -0.95
N VAL A 104 0.58 0.61 -0.38
CA VAL A 104 1.39 1.60 -1.12
C VAL A 104 2.33 0.95 -2.13
N LYS A 105 3.03 -0.11 -1.72
CA LYS A 105 3.91 -0.88 -2.62
C LYS A 105 3.13 -1.52 -3.77
N ALA A 106 1.99 -2.13 -3.44
CA ALA A 106 1.12 -2.77 -4.43
C ALA A 106 0.52 -1.76 -5.43
N LEU A 107 0.09 -0.58 -4.95
CA LEU A 107 -0.40 0.50 -5.81
C LEU A 107 0.67 0.99 -6.78
N ARG A 108 1.91 1.16 -6.32
CA ARG A 108 3.03 1.55 -7.19
C ARG A 108 3.27 0.49 -8.27
N GLN A 109 3.27 -0.77 -7.90
CA GLN A 109 3.42 -1.88 -8.87
C GLN A 109 2.24 -1.91 -9.86
N GLY A 110 1.02 -1.74 -9.38
CA GLY A 110 -0.17 -1.65 -10.23
C GLY A 110 -0.11 -0.50 -11.24
N GLN A 111 0.40 0.66 -10.82
CA GLN A 111 0.61 1.82 -11.69
C GLN A 111 1.60 1.51 -12.83
N TYR A 112 2.72 0.85 -12.53
CA TYR A 112 3.67 0.43 -13.57
C TYR A 112 3.04 -0.54 -14.55
N TYR A 113 2.29 -1.51 -14.05
CA TYR A 113 1.61 -2.48 -14.90
C TYR A 113 0.54 -1.83 -15.79
N LEU A 114 -0.21 -0.87 -15.27
CA LEU A 114 -1.22 -0.14 -16.03
C LEU A 114 -0.58 0.73 -17.13
N ARG A 115 0.54 1.39 -16.84
CA ARG A 115 1.32 2.15 -17.86
C ARG A 115 1.84 1.21 -18.95
N TYR A 116 2.32 0.02 -18.60
CA TYR A 116 2.75 -0.99 -19.56
C TYR A 116 1.62 -1.41 -20.49
N LYS A 117 0.42 -1.64 -19.96
CA LYS A 117 -0.75 -1.98 -20.78
C LYS A 117 -1.13 -0.87 -21.76
N LYS A 118 -1.01 0.38 -21.35
CA LYS A 118 -1.34 1.54 -22.19
C LYS A 118 -0.27 1.85 -23.24
N ASN A 119 0.98 1.44 -23.02
CA ASN A 119 2.09 1.64 -23.93
C ASN A 119 2.73 0.29 -24.30
N PRO A 120 2.35 -0.30 -25.44
CA PRO A 120 2.76 -1.65 -25.80
C PRO A 120 4.24 -1.80 -26.21
N SER A 121 5.07 -0.76 -26.06
CA SER A 121 6.52 -0.89 -26.27
C SER A 121 7.21 -1.34 -24.98
N PRO A 122 7.52 -2.64 -24.80
CA PRO A 122 8.19 -3.13 -23.59
C PRO A 122 9.52 -2.42 -23.32
N LYS A 123 10.30 -2.15 -24.36
CA LYS A 123 11.63 -1.52 -24.26
C LYS A 123 11.55 -0.09 -23.71
N ALA A 124 10.59 0.71 -24.20
CA ALA A 124 10.38 2.07 -23.68
C ALA A 124 9.90 2.05 -22.23
N HIS A 125 8.93 1.18 -21.93
CA HIS A 125 8.40 1.03 -20.57
C HIS A 125 9.48 0.62 -19.56
N PHE A 126 10.28 -0.39 -19.88
CA PHE A 126 11.38 -0.80 -18.99
C PHE A 126 12.44 0.29 -18.82
N GLY A 127 12.70 1.09 -19.84
CA GLY A 127 13.60 2.23 -19.76
C GLY A 127 13.12 3.31 -18.78
N GLU A 128 11.80 3.61 -18.79
CA GLU A 128 11.18 4.55 -17.84
C GLU A 128 11.20 4.01 -16.41
N VAL A 129 10.72 2.79 -16.20
CA VAL A 129 10.70 2.13 -14.88
C VAL A 129 12.11 2.05 -14.30
N LYS A 130 13.10 1.72 -15.11
CA LYS A 130 14.51 1.64 -14.69
C LYS A 130 15.03 2.98 -14.17
N LYS A 131 14.68 4.09 -14.82
CA LYS A 131 15.06 5.44 -14.36
C LYS A 131 14.39 5.80 -13.05
N GLU A 132 13.08 5.54 -12.93
CA GLU A 132 12.30 5.84 -11.74
C GLU A 132 12.73 5.00 -10.52
N LEU A 133 13.13 3.76 -10.73
CA LEU A 133 13.54 2.83 -9.68
C LEU A 133 15.04 2.82 -9.39
N LYS A 134 15.83 3.68 -10.03
CA LYS A 134 17.26 3.79 -9.75
C LYS A 134 17.49 4.07 -8.25
N GLY A 135 18.34 3.26 -7.63
CA GLY A 135 18.65 3.37 -6.20
C GLY A 135 17.64 2.66 -5.27
N THR A 136 16.57 2.07 -5.79
CA THR A 136 15.56 1.39 -4.95
C THR A 136 15.89 -0.08 -4.67
N CYS A 137 16.62 -0.74 -5.58
CA CYS A 137 17.08 -2.10 -5.38
C CYS A 137 18.37 -2.36 -6.17
N TYR A 138 19.00 -3.49 -5.90
CA TYR A 138 20.28 -3.86 -6.54
C TYR A 138 20.19 -3.85 -8.07
N THR A 139 19.19 -4.52 -8.63
CA THR A 139 19.03 -4.62 -10.10
C THR A 139 18.89 -3.25 -10.77
N HIS A 140 18.01 -2.39 -10.25
CA HIS A 140 17.81 -1.05 -10.82
C HIS A 140 18.97 -0.08 -10.57
N SER A 141 19.88 -0.43 -9.66
CA SER A 141 21.06 0.39 -9.36
C SER A 141 22.28 0.01 -10.21
N HIS A 142 22.35 -1.26 -10.67
CA HIS A 142 23.54 -1.81 -11.32
C HIS A 142 23.29 -2.31 -12.76
N SER A 143 22.04 -2.40 -13.22
CA SER A 143 21.77 -2.79 -14.60
C SER A 143 22.11 -1.62 -15.54
N GLN A 144 22.94 -1.90 -16.55
CA GLN A 144 23.29 -0.97 -17.65
C GLN A 144 22.13 -0.81 -18.64
#